data_84fcc1186db91b4d4e016109d032aade
#
_entry.id   84fcc1186db91b4d4e016109d032aade
#
_cell.length_a   1.000
_cell.length_b   1.000
_cell.length_c   1.000
_cell.angle_alpha   90.00
_cell.angle_beta   90.00
_cell.angle_gamma   90.00
#
_symmetry.space_group_name_H-M   'P 1'
#
loop_
_entity.id
_entity.type
_entity.pdbx_description
1 polymer ?
#
loop_
_entity_poly.entity_id
_entity_poly.type
_entity_poly.pdbx_seq_one_letter_code
_entity_poly.pdbx_strand_id
1 'polypeptide(L)'
;KYIDTIEKENQNMSGHSKFANIKHKKEKNDAAKGKIFTKIGRELAIAVKEGGSADPTNNGKLRDVIAKAKANNMPNDTIERNIKKAAGEGAADNYERITYEGYGPNGTAIIVKTLTDNKNRTASNVRNAFTKGSGNVGTPGCVSFMFDEKGQIIIDKEECDMDSDDLMMTVLDAGAEDFNEEEDSFEIIT
;
A
#
# COMPACT_ATOMS: atom_id res chain seq x y z
N LYS A 1 0.37 42.95 3.91
CA LYS A 1 0.96 42.04 2.87
C LYS A 1 1.35 40.66 3.40
N TYR A 2 1.65 40.54 4.71
CA TYR A 2 2.01 39.25 5.34
C TYR A 2 0.78 38.48 5.83
N ILE A 3 -0.30 39.17 6.14
CA ILE A 3 -1.57 38.58 6.62
C ILE A 3 -2.35 37.93 5.48
N ASP A 4 -2.32 38.53 4.27
CA ASP A 4 -3.00 37.99 3.07
C ASP A 4 -2.39 36.66 2.56
N THR A 5 -1.14 36.36 2.92
CA THR A 5 -0.48 35.11 2.51
C THR A 5 -0.88 33.95 3.43
N ILE A 6 -1.08 34.22 4.72
CA ILE A 6 -1.49 33.21 5.73
C ILE A 6 -2.96 32.82 5.54
N GLU A 7 -3.84 33.77 5.17
CA GLU A 7 -5.25 33.46 4.90
C GLU A 7 -5.45 32.63 3.62
N LYS A 8 -4.57 32.78 2.60
CA LYS A 8 -4.61 31.94 1.40
C LYS A 8 -4.10 30.51 1.62
N GLU A 9 -3.19 30.30 2.57
CA GLU A 9 -2.73 28.95 2.91
C GLU A 9 -3.75 28.20 3.78
N ASN A 10 -4.51 28.90 4.61
CA ASN A 10 -5.55 28.28 5.44
C ASN A 10 -6.87 27.96 4.71
N GLN A 11 -7.14 28.57 3.55
CA GLN A 11 -8.30 28.22 2.74
C GLN A 11 -8.11 26.96 1.87
N ASN A 12 -6.88 26.44 1.78
CA ASN A 12 -6.58 25.20 1.04
C ASN A 12 -6.51 23.95 1.94
N MET A 13 -6.86 24.03 3.21
CA MET A 13 -6.79 22.90 4.16
C MET A 13 -8.14 22.30 4.51
N SER A 14 -9.25 22.77 3.91
CA SER A 14 -10.55 22.15 4.12
C SER A 14 -11.00 21.42 2.85
N GLY A 15 -11.01 20.08 2.89
CA GLY A 15 -11.83 19.30 1.98
C GLY A 15 -11.15 18.73 0.73
N HIS A 16 -9.92 18.19 0.84
CA HIS A 16 -9.52 17.19 -0.15
C HIS A 16 -10.02 15.84 0.35
N SER A 17 -11.07 15.31 -0.29
CA SER A 17 -11.57 13.98 0.01
C SER A 17 -10.44 12.95 -0.08
N LYS A 18 -10.54 11.84 0.66
CA LYS A 18 -9.60 10.73 0.58
C LYS A 18 -9.43 10.27 -0.88
N PHE A 19 -10.52 10.28 -1.64
CA PHE A 19 -10.53 9.95 -3.06
C PHE A 19 -9.71 10.93 -3.92
N ALA A 20 -9.91 12.24 -3.77
CA ALA A 20 -9.13 13.25 -4.49
C ALA A 20 -7.62 13.13 -4.20
N ASN A 21 -7.23 12.85 -2.94
CA ASN A 21 -5.85 12.61 -2.58
C ASN A 21 -5.27 11.34 -3.21
N ILE A 22 -6.09 10.29 -3.37
CA ILE A 22 -5.70 9.04 -4.04
C ILE A 22 -5.58 9.28 -5.55
N LYS A 23 -6.55 9.98 -6.15
CA LYS A 23 -6.56 10.35 -7.58
C LYS A 23 -5.35 11.22 -7.96
N HIS A 24 -5.05 12.26 -7.19
CA HIS A 24 -3.86 13.11 -7.39
C HIS A 24 -2.53 12.38 -7.16
N LYS A 25 -2.48 11.42 -6.23
CA LYS A 25 -1.30 10.54 -6.08
C LYS A 25 -1.08 9.64 -7.29
N LYS A 26 -2.16 9.22 -7.96
CA LYS A 26 -2.10 8.43 -9.20
C LYS A 26 -1.51 9.23 -10.36
N GLU A 27 -1.88 10.51 -10.50
CA GLU A 27 -1.44 11.38 -11.61
C GLU A 27 0.01 11.89 -11.50
N LYS A 28 0.51 12.10 -10.27
CA LYS A 28 1.88 12.61 -10.02
C LYS A 28 2.99 11.58 -10.25
N ASN A 29 2.70 10.37 -10.68
CA ASN A 29 3.60 9.23 -10.45
C ASN A 29 4.27 8.59 -11.66
N ASP A 30 4.47 9.28 -12.79
CA ASP A 30 5.24 8.69 -13.90
C ASP A 30 6.71 8.41 -13.53
N ALA A 31 7.33 9.24 -12.72
CA ALA A 31 8.68 9.01 -12.18
C ALA A 31 8.72 7.91 -11.08
N ALA A 32 7.60 7.64 -10.41
CA ALA A 32 7.49 6.60 -9.38
C ALA A 32 7.11 5.23 -9.98
N LYS A 33 6.59 5.14 -11.21
CA LYS A 33 6.21 3.87 -11.87
C LYS A 33 7.34 2.85 -11.88
N GLY A 34 8.57 3.26 -12.21
CA GLY A 34 9.73 2.36 -12.20
C GLY A 34 10.01 1.74 -10.83
N LYS A 35 9.88 2.52 -9.76
CA LYS A 35 10.05 2.05 -8.38
C LYS A 35 8.91 1.11 -7.97
N ILE A 36 7.67 1.44 -8.36
CA ILE A 36 6.49 0.61 -8.10
C ILE A 36 6.62 -0.74 -8.83
N PHE A 37 6.97 -0.73 -10.11
CA PHE A 37 7.15 -1.97 -10.88
C PHE A 37 8.26 -2.86 -10.32
N THR A 38 9.36 -2.27 -9.85
CA THR A 38 10.42 -3.02 -9.18
C THR A 38 9.92 -3.67 -7.89
N LYS A 39 9.11 -2.96 -7.09
CA LYS A 39 8.51 -3.49 -5.87
C LYS A 39 7.54 -4.63 -6.19
N ILE A 40 6.62 -4.43 -7.12
CA ILE A 40 5.65 -5.45 -7.53
C ILE A 40 6.36 -6.68 -8.13
N GLY A 41 7.42 -6.49 -8.95
CA GLY A 41 8.22 -7.59 -9.47
C GLY A 41 8.84 -8.47 -8.38
N ARG A 42 9.28 -7.88 -7.28
CA ARG A 42 9.76 -8.62 -6.10
C ARG A 42 8.62 -9.35 -5.37
N GLU A 43 7.46 -8.70 -5.23
CA GLU A 43 6.28 -9.32 -4.64
C GLU A 43 5.80 -10.52 -5.46
N LEU A 44 5.82 -10.44 -6.81
CA LEU A 44 5.55 -11.56 -7.72
C LEU A 44 6.52 -12.73 -7.48
N ALA A 45 7.82 -12.44 -7.38
CA ALA A 45 8.83 -13.47 -7.14
C ALA A 45 8.60 -14.21 -5.81
N ILE A 46 8.26 -13.47 -4.75
CA ILE A 46 7.93 -14.06 -3.45
C ILE A 46 6.63 -14.86 -3.50
N ALA A 47 5.58 -14.33 -4.15
CA ALA A 47 4.32 -15.03 -4.26
C ALA A 47 4.46 -16.38 -4.98
N VAL A 48 5.28 -16.46 -6.03
CA VAL A 48 5.63 -17.73 -6.69
C VAL A 48 6.34 -18.67 -5.73
N LYS A 49 7.32 -18.17 -4.97
CA LYS A 49 8.13 -18.99 -4.06
C LYS A 49 7.33 -19.49 -2.86
N GLU A 50 6.59 -18.60 -2.19
CA GLU A 50 5.79 -18.94 -1.00
C GLU A 50 4.57 -19.81 -1.35
N GLY A 51 3.95 -19.58 -2.50
CA GLY A 51 2.80 -20.34 -2.97
C GLY A 51 3.15 -21.64 -3.68
N GLY A 52 4.44 -21.90 -3.96
CA GLY A 52 4.94 -23.13 -4.59
C GLY A 52 4.48 -23.35 -6.02
N SER A 53 3.82 -22.38 -6.64
CA SER A 53 3.31 -22.48 -8.02
C SER A 53 3.41 -21.14 -8.75
N ALA A 54 3.85 -21.20 -10.02
CA ALA A 54 3.82 -20.08 -10.95
C ALA A 54 2.45 -19.89 -11.64
N ASP A 55 1.52 -20.80 -11.40
CA ASP A 55 0.16 -20.75 -11.93
C ASP A 55 -0.77 -20.01 -10.94
N PRO A 56 -1.35 -18.86 -11.33
CA PRO A 56 -2.23 -18.09 -10.46
C PRO A 56 -3.54 -18.82 -10.11
N THR A 57 -3.94 -19.87 -10.87
CA THR A 57 -5.12 -20.68 -10.53
C THR A 57 -4.89 -21.50 -9.27
N ASN A 58 -3.64 -21.91 -9.02
CA ASN A 58 -3.21 -22.74 -7.90
C ASN A 58 -2.51 -21.92 -6.79
N ASN A 59 -2.36 -20.59 -6.98
CA ASN A 59 -1.63 -19.73 -6.06
C ASN A 59 -2.39 -18.41 -5.85
N GLY A 60 -3.18 -18.35 -4.77
CA GLY A 60 -3.98 -17.19 -4.39
C GLY A 60 -3.13 -15.93 -4.19
N LYS A 61 -2.00 -16.04 -3.49
CA LYS A 61 -1.07 -14.90 -3.28
C LYS A 61 -0.56 -14.33 -4.61
N LEU A 62 -0.23 -15.20 -5.57
CA LEU A 62 0.20 -14.77 -6.89
C LEU A 62 -0.91 -14.06 -7.66
N ARG A 63 -2.14 -14.55 -7.55
CA ARG A 63 -3.33 -13.92 -8.16
C ARG A 63 -3.53 -12.50 -7.64
N ASP A 64 -3.44 -12.31 -6.31
CA ASP A 64 -3.61 -10.99 -5.68
C ASP A 64 -2.51 -10.01 -6.12
N VAL A 65 -1.26 -10.48 -6.20
CA VAL A 65 -0.14 -9.64 -6.68
C VAL A 65 -0.27 -9.33 -8.18
N ILE A 66 -0.80 -10.25 -8.99
CA ILE A 66 -1.11 -9.98 -10.41
C ILE A 66 -2.21 -8.91 -10.53
N ALA A 67 -3.28 -9.00 -9.73
CA ALA A 67 -4.32 -7.98 -9.70
C ALA A 67 -3.75 -6.61 -9.32
N LYS A 68 -2.92 -6.55 -8.29
CA LYS A 68 -2.18 -5.34 -7.90
C LYS A 68 -1.28 -4.79 -9.01
N ALA A 69 -0.58 -5.67 -9.74
CA ALA A 69 0.25 -5.27 -10.86
C ALA A 69 -0.57 -4.64 -11.98
N LYS A 70 -1.71 -5.22 -12.33
CA LYS A 70 -2.65 -4.69 -13.32
C LYS A 70 -3.25 -3.36 -12.89
N ALA A 71 -3.66 -3.22 -11.63
CA ALA A 71 -4.15 -1.97 -11.06
C ALA A 71 -3.13 -0.83 -11.11
N ASN A 72 -1.84 -1.15 -11.09
CA ASN A 72 -0.75 -0.20 -11.28
C ASN A 72 -0.31 -0.04 -12.76
N ASN A 73 -1.07 -0.56 -13.71
CA ASN A 73 -0.80 -0.51 -15.14
C ASN A 73 0.55 -1.16 -15.53
N MET A 74 0.95 -2.21 -14.82
CA MET A 74 2.13 -3.01 -15.21
C MET A 74 1.81 -3.83 -16.46
N PRO A 75 2.62 -3.76 -17.54
CA PRO A 75 2.36 -4.53 -18.75
C PRO A 75 2.34 -6.04 -18.50
N ASN A 76 1.43 -6.75 -19.14
CA ASN A 76 1.29 -8.20 -18.98
C ASN A 76 2.60 -8.95 -19.28
N ASP A 77 3.33 -8.59 -20.34
CA ASP A 77 4.64 -9.17 -20.66
C ASP A 77 5.65 -9.02 -19.53
N THR A 78 5.57 -7.90 -18.79
CA THR A 78 6.45 -7.65 -17.64
C THR A 78 6.05 -8.52 -16.45
N ILE A 79 4.74 -8.69 -16.20
CA ILE A 79 4.22 -9.59 -15.18
C ILE A 79 4.67 -11.03 -15.46
N GLU A 80 4.41 -11.54 -16.67
CA GLU A 80 4.78 -12.89 -17.08
C GLU A 80 6.29 -13.14 -17.00
N ARG A 81 7.11 -12.16 -17.43
CA ARG A 81 8.57 -12.26 -17.36
C ARG A 81 9.06 -12.38 -15.92
N ASN A 82 8.48 -11.62 -14.98
CA ASN A 82 8.81 -11.72 -13.57
C ASN A 82 8.41 -13.08 -12.99
N ILE A 83 7.22 -13.59 -13.33
CA ILE A 83 6.75 -14.91 -12.89
C ILE A 83 7.65 -16.02 -13.43
N LYS A 84 7.95 -16.02 -14.74
CA LYS A 84 8.86 -17.00 -15.36
C LYS A 84 10.25 -16.96 -14.76
N LYS A 85 10.78 -15.75 -14.51
CA LYS A 85 12.07 -15.57 -13.84
C LYS A 85 12.06 -16.18 -12.45
N ALA A 86 10.98 -15.99 -11.69
CA ALA A 86 10.84 -16.49 -10.32
C ALA A 86 10.67 -18.02 -10.25
N ALA A 87 10.07 -18.63 -11.29
CA ALA A 87 9.87 -20.07 -11.41
C ALA A 87 11.10 -20.83 -11.87
N GLY A 88 12.12 -20.15 -12.43
CA GLY A 88 13.35 -20.77 -12.94
C GLY A 88 14.32 -21.15 -11.82
N GLU A 89 14.98 -22.31 -11.98
CA GLU A 89 16.04 -22.78 -11.09
C GLU A 89 17.29 -21.89 -11.17
N GLY A 90 17.39 -20.85 -10.45
CA GLY A 90 18.60 -20.00 -10.43
C GLY A 90 18.35 -18.53 -10.15
N ALA A 91 17.12 -18.12 -9.97
CA ALA A 91 16.74 -16.74 -9.73
C ALA A 91 16.09 -16.52 -8.36
N ALA A 92 16.48 -17.25 -7.36
CA ALA A 92 16.04 -16.98 -6.00
C ALA A 92 16.97 -15.97 -5.34
N ASP A 93 16.90 -14.72 -5.74
CA ASP A 93 17.17 -13.67 -4.74
C ASP A 93 16.31 -14.02 -3.53
N ASN A 94 16.94 -14.37 -2.42
CA ASN A 94 16.25 -14.79 -1.19
C ASN A 94 15.60 -13.59 -0.55
N TYR A 95 14.52 -13.08 -1.17
CA TYR A 95 13.72 -12.04 -0.59
C TYR A 95 12.98 -12.57 0.64
N GLU A 96 13.02 -11.79 1.71
CA GLU A 96 12.27 -12.03 2.92
C GLU A 96 11.53 -10.78 3.38
N ARG A 97 10.41 -10.99 4.03
CA ARG A 97 9.62 -9.92 4.64
C ARG A 97 10.15 -9.68 6.04
N ILE A 98 10.45 -8.43 6.37
CA ILE A 98 10.85 -8.02 7.71
C ILE A 98 10.04 -6.80 8.10
N THR A 99 9.45 -6.84 9.30
CA THR A 99 8.76 -5.70 9.88
C THR A 99 9.66 -5.04 10.91
N TYR A 100 9.82 -3.73 10.81
CA TYR A 100 10.47 -2.90 11.80
C TYR A 100 9.43 -2.02 12.47
N GLU A 101 9.59 -1.83 13.76
CA GLU A 101 8.72 -1.02 14.58
C GLU A 101 9.53 0.06 15.28
N GLY A 102 8.92 1.19 15.57
CA GLY A 102 9.61 2.25 16.27
C GLY A 102 8.75 3.49 16.47
N TYR A 103 9.39 4.49 17.02
CA TYR A 103 8.76 5.77 17.30
C TYR A 103 9.41 6.89 16.49
N GLY A 104 8.59 7.73 15.89
CA GLY A 104 8.97 9.01 15.31
C GLY A 104 8.94 10.15 16.34
N PRO A 105 9.05 11.40 15.87
CA PRO A 105 8.92 12.59 16.71
C PRO A 105 7.60 12.57 17.48
N ASN A 106 7.61 13.12 18.70
CA ASN A 106 6.43 13.23 19.57
C ASN A 106 5.74 11.90 19.89
N GLY A 107 6.46 10.77 19.83
CA GLY A 107 5.92 9.46 20.16
C GLY A 107 5.03 8.86 19.05
N THR A 108 5.10 9.34 17.83
CA THR A 108 4.36 8.78 16.71
C THR A 108 4.77 7.33 16.45
N ALA A 109 3.84 6.39 16.57
CA ALA A 109 4.07 4.98 16.27
C ALA A 109 4.26 4.75 14.77
N ILE A 110 5.28 3.98 14.40
CA ILE A 110 5.63 3.70 13.00
C ILE A 110 5.90 2.22 12.81
N ILE A 111 5.19 1.59 11.87
CA ILE A 111 5.48 0.25 11.35
C ILE A 111 6.05 0.36 9.95
N VAL A 112 7.18 -0.31 9.69
CA VAL A 112 7.82 -0.36 8.36
C VAL A 112 7.86 -1.82 7.89
N LYS A 113 6.98 -2.19 6.99
CA LYS A 113 6.99 -3.49 6.31
C LYS A 113 7.99 -3.44 5.16
N THR A 114 9.01 -4.28 5.17
CA THR A 114 10.07 -4.33 4.16
C THR A 114 10.11 -5.66 3.43
N LEU A 115 10.65 -5.62 2.22
CA LEU A 115 10.92 -6.77 1.38
C LEU A 115 12.36 -6.67 0.89
N THR A 116 13.22 -7.61 1.31
CA THR A 116 14.65 -7.49 1.10
C THR A 116 15.35 -8.81 0.79
N ASP A 117 16.38 -8.71 -0.02
CA ASP A 117 17.39 -9.75 -0.27
C ASP A 117 18.58 -9.66 0.71
N ASN A 118 18.66 -8.60 1.55
CA ASN A 118 19.76 -8.37 2.47
C ASN A 118 19.27 -7.68 3.75
N LYS A 119 19.08 -8.50 4.80
CA LYS A 119 18.65 -8.05 6.15
C LYS A 119 19.51 -6.94 6.71
N ASN A 120 20.82 -7.11 6.63
CA ASN A 120 21.78 -6.20 7.30
C ASN A 120 21.74 -4.80 6.65
N ARG A 121 21.73 -4.77 5.30
CA ARG A 121 21.58 -3.52 4.56
C ARG A 121 20.27 -2.83 4.91
N THR A 122 19.17 -3.57 4.92
CA THR A 122 17.84 -3.01 5.19
C THR A 122 17.74 -2.52 6.63
N ALA A 123 18.22 -3.29 7.61
CA ALA A 123 18.23 -2.87 9.01
C ALA A 123 19.00 -1.56 9.20
N SER A 124 20.17 -1.43 8.56
CA SER A 124 20.98 -0.21 8.62
C SER A 124 20.25 0.97 7.99
N ASN A 125 19.63 0.76 6.83
CA ASN A 125 18.87 1.81 6.13
C ASN A 125 17.66 2.28 6.94
N VAL A 126 16.91 1.35 7.53
CA VAL A 126 15.73 1.66 8.37
C VAL A 126 16.16 2.44 9.61
N ARG A 127 17.17 1.99 10.34
CA ARG A 127 17.71 2.72 11.50
C ARG A 127 18.15 4.14 11.13
N ASN A 128 18.88 4.27 10.03
CA ASN A 128 19.33 5.57 9.54
C ASN A 128 18.16 6.49 9.16
N ALA A 129 17.11 5.95 8.55
CA ALA A 129 15.90 6.72 8.22
C ALA A 129 15.18 7.22 9.48
N PHE A 130 15.00 6.36 10.49
CA PHE A 130 14.43 6.75 11.78
C PHE A 130 15.26 7.85 12.45
N THR A 131 16.59 7.65 12.55
CA THR A 131 17.49 8.64 13.17
C THR A 131 17.43 9.99 12.45
N LYS A 132 17.43 10.00 11.12
CA LYS A 132 17.30 11.24 10.33
C LYS A 132 15.95 11.93 10.54
N GLY A 133 14.89 11.16 10.80
CA GLY A 133 13.56 11.64 11.11
C GLY A 133 13.36 11.96 12.61
N SER A 134 14.43 12.05 13.41
CA SER A 134 14.35 12.27 14.87
C SER A 134 13.54 11.21 15.62
N GLY A 135 13.55 9.99 15.11
CA GLY A 135 12.92 8.81 15.69
C GLY A 135 13.94 7.73 16.03
N ASN A 136 13.45 6.60 16.51
CA ASN A 136 14.25 5.42 16.80
C ASN A 136 13.51 4.13 16.49
N VAL A 137 14.24 3.12 16.06
CA VAL A 137 13.73 1.75 15.91
C VAL A 137 13.68 1.11 17.29
N GLY A 138 12.52 0.54 17.64
CA GLY A 138 12.29 -0.20 18.86
C GLY A 138 12.45 -1.70 18.68
N THR A 139 12.04 -2.46 19.68
CA THR A 139 11.93 -3.92 19.62
C THR A 139 10.66 -4.35 18.87
N PRO A 140 10.64 -5.52 18.23
CA PRO A 140 9.41 -6.07 17.65
C PRO A 140 8.28 -6.12 18.69
N GLY A 141 7.08 -5.69 18.32
CA GLY A 141 5.91 -5.60 19.21
C GLY A 141 5.78 -4.28 19.97
N CYS A 142 6.72 -3.34 19.83
CA CYS A 142 6.67 -2.11 20.63
C CYS A 142 5.56 -1.13 20.22
N VAL A 143 5.05 -1.21 18.98
CA VAL A 143 3.96 -0.38 18.48
C VAL A 143 2.87 -1.15 17.75
N SER A 144 3.10 -2.40 17.35
CA SER A 144 2.13 -3.18 16.55
C SER A 144 0.78 -3.36 17.23
N PHE A 145 0.75 -3.39 18.57
CA PHE A 145 -0.50 -3.47 19.34
C PHE A 145 -1.43 -2.24 19.18
N MET A 146 -0.92 -1.14 18.61
CA MET A 146 -1.68 0.08 18.33
C MET A 146 -2.29 0.09 16.92
N PHE A 147 -2.08 -0.96 16.13
CA PHE A 147 -2.51 -1.01 14.74
C PHE A 147 -3.38 -2.24 14.50
N ASP A 148 -4.53 -2.02 13.89
CA ASP A 148 -5.34 -3.06 13.28
C ASP A 148 -5.12 -3.05 11.76
N GLU A 149 -4.95 -4.23 11.17
CA GLU A 149 -4.82 -4.35 9.71
C GLU A 149 -6.22 -4.45 9.11
N LYS A 150 -6.62 -3.42 8.36
CA LYS A 150 -7.93 -3.28 7.75
C LYS A 150 -7.80 -3.18 6.23
N GLY A 151 -8.79 -3.71 5.53
CA GLY A 151 -9.01 -3.40 4.12
C GLY A 151 -9.75 -2.07 3.98
N GLN A 152 -9.44 -1.32 2.93
CA GLN A 152 -10.15 -0.10 2.58
C GLN A 152 -10.53 -0.15 1.10
N ILE A 153 -11.83 0.00 0.82
CA ILE A 153 -12.36 0.12 -0.54
C ILE A 153 -12.92 1.54 -0.67
N ILE A 154 -12.53 2.23 -1.73
CA ILE A 154 -13.05 3.56 -2.04
C ILE A 154 -13.74 3.50 -3.39
N ILE A 155 -15.01 3.90 -3.43
CA ILE A 155 -15.85 3.93 -4.62
C ILE A 155 -16.18 5.40 -4.93
N ASP A 156 -15.91 5.84 -6.17
CA ASP A 156 -16.29 7.16 -6.66
C ASP A 156 -17.82 7.22 -6.82
N LYS A 157 -18.47 8.23 -6.25
CA LYS A 157 -19.93 8.40 -6.38
C LYS A 157 -20.37 8.59 -7.84
N GLU A 158 -19.52 9.22 -8.67
CA GLU A 158 -19.80 9.40 -10.09
C GLU A 158 -19.80 8.08 -10.89
N GLU A 159 -19.06 7.07 -10.37
CA GLU A 159 -18.94 5.74 -11.00
C GLU A 159 -19.85 4.69 -10.33
N CYS A 160 -20.65 5.08 -9.32
CA CYS A 160 -21.53 4.19 -8.56
C CYS A 160 -22.99 4.39 -8.97
N ASP A 161 -23.61 3.36 -9.54
CA ASP A 161 -25.03 3.38 -9.93
C ASP A 161 -26.00 3.07 -8.75
N MET A 162 -25.47 2.70 -7.57
CA MET A 162 -26.25 2.41 -6.37
C MET A 162 -26.39 3.66 -5.51
N ASP A 163 -27.55 3.81 -4.88
CA ASP A 163 -27.70 4.84 -3.84
C ASP A 163 -26.93 4.43 -2.55
N SER A 164 -26.74 5.40 -1.66
CA SER A 164 -25.94 5.22 -0.44
C SER A 164 -26.48 4.14 0.48
N ASP A 165 -27.80 4.08 0.66
CA ASP A 165 -28.45 3.15 1.60
C ASP A 165 -28.36 1.71 1.07
N ASP A 166 -28.61 1.50 -0.22
CA ASP A 166 -28.54 0.18 -0.86
C ASP A 166 -27.09 -0.34 -0.89
N LEU A 167 -26.12 0.56 -1.16
CA LEU A 167 -24.71 0.20 -1.12
C LEU A 167 -24.28 -0.17 0.30
N MET A 168 -24.66 0.63 1.29
CA MET A 168 -24.35 0.38 2.71
C MET A 168 -24.88 -0.99 3.14
N MET A 169 -26.14 -1.30 2.86
CA MET A 169 -26.72 -2.61 3.18
C MET A 169 -25.95 -3.74 2.49
N THR A 170 -25.63 -3.58 1.22
CA THR A 170 -24.92 -4.60 0.43
C THR A 170 -23.54 -4.89 1.00
N VAL A 171 -22.77 -3.85 1.37
CA VAL A 171 -21.39 -4.04 1.85
C VAL A 171 -21.36 -4.57 3.28
N LEU A 172 -22.29 -4.16 4.15
CA LEU A 172 -22.40 -4.70 5.51
C LEU A 172 -22.84 -6.17 5.50
N ASP A 173 -23.77 -6.56 4.64
CA ASP A 173 -24.16 -7.96 4.43
C ASP A 173 -23.01 -8.80 3.87
N ALA A 174 -22.12 -8.21 3.08
CA ALA A 174 -20.90 -8.84 2.58
C ALA A 174 -19.78 -8.95 3.62
N GLY A 175 -19.95 -8.39 4.82
CA GLY A 175 -19.01 -8.48 5.93
C GLY A 175 -18.09 -7.28 6.09
N ALA A 176 -18.43 -6.11 5.53
CA ALA A 176 -17.72 -4.87 5.84
C ALA A 176 -17.90 -4.51 7.33
N GLU A 177 -16.85 -3.96 7.93
CA GLU A 177 -16.88 -3.53 9.34
C GLU A 177 -17.45 -2.12 9.50
N ASP A 178 -17.24 -1.27 8.48
CA ASP A 178 -17.72 0.12 8.51
C ASP A 178 -17.97 0.65 7.10
N PHE A 179 -18.87 1.62 7.00
CA PHE A 179 -19.22 2.31 5.78
C PHE A 179 -19.31 3.82 6.07
N ASN A 180 -18.53 4.61 5.34
CA ASN A 180 -18.51 6.05 5.46
C ASN A 180 -18.86 6.70 4.12
N GLU A 181 -19.79 7.64 4.15
CA GLU A 181 -20.13 8.48 3.01
C GLU A 181 -19.36 9.80 3.08
N GLU A 182 -18.50 10.04 2.11
CA GLU A 182 -17.75 11.28 1.92
C GLU A 182 -18.44 12.15 0.85
N GLU A 183 -17.95 13.34 0.58
CA GLU A 183 -18.56 14.27 -0.38
C GLU A 183 -18.64 13.68 -1.81
N ASP A 184 -17.57 13.04 -2.27
CA ASP A 184 -17.42 12.52 -3.65
C ASP A 184 -17.16 11.01 -3.72
N SER A 185 -17.18 10.31 -2.60
CA SER A 185 -16.87 8.88 -2.54
C SER A 185 -17.55 8.16 -1.38
N PHE A 186 -17.61 6.84 -1.48
CA PHE A 186 -17.92 5.92 -0.39
C PHE A 186 -16.64 5.24 0.07
N GLU A 187 -16.42 5.17 1.38
CA GLU A 187 -15.32 4.43 2.01
C GLU A 187 -15.88 3.24 2.76
N ILE A 188 -15.39 2.05 2.44
CA ILE A 188 -15.79 0.78 3.06
C ILE A 188 -14.57 0.21 3.77
N ILE A 189 -14.72 -0.19 5.02
CA ILE A 189 -13.67 -0.79 5.84
C ILE A 189 -13.98 -2.27 6.04
N THR A 190 -12.97 -3.14 5.84
CA THR A 190 -13.12 -4.59 5.95
C THR A 190 -12.02 -5.20 6.81
#